data_1ba5b58f27f610fb10c4a0932a0c1c25
#
_entry.id   1ba5b58f27f610fb10c4a0932a0c1c25
#
_cell.length_a   1.000
_cell.length_b   1.000
_cell.length_c   1.000
_cell.angle_alpha   90.00
_cell.angle_beta   90.00
_cell.angle_gamma   90.00
#
_symmetry.space_group_name_H-M   'P 1'
#
loop_
_entity.id
_entity.type
_entity.pdbx_description
1 polymer ?
#
loop_
_entity_poly.entity_id
_entity_poly.type
_entity_poly.pdbx_seq_one_letter_code
_entity_poly.pdbx_strand_id
1 'polypeptide(L)'
;MTQSFYTAMTRRHFLSTSAAAALAASAVPSGAPAQGARFRRWEISDPGMPPRVLDSYKKGIREMLNRPATDPRNWYRNAFIHVFDCPHQNWWFLAWHRAYIGWLEATIREFSGDPEFALPYWDWTKTPRVPAAMFDDVLDPNNAAFIPTFQQFNAQFDAPVTALFAAFSQAQKGVLAQRGLSSTADFWSAVAAAPASARNSRFGESIR
;
A
#
# COMPACT_ATOMS: atom_id res chain seq x y z
N MET A 1 -23.34 -13.89 -14.55
CA MET A 1 -22.48 -13.07 -15.43
C MET A 1 -21.90 -11.95 -14.59
N THR A 2 -20.78 -12.18 -13.95
CA THR A 2 -20.08 -11.20 -13.10
C THR A 2 -18.86 -10.72 -13.88
N GLN A 3 -18.94 -9.52 -14.43
CA GLN A 3 -17.81 -8.90 -15.11
C GLN A 3 -16.70 -8.58 -14.09
N SER A 4 -15.53 -9.10 -14.38
CA SER A 4 -14.29 -8.88 -13.65
C SER A 4 -13.86 -7.41 -13.79
N PHE A 5 -13.90 -6.65 -12.69
CA PHE A 5 -13.39 -5.28 -12.61
C PHE A 5 -11.88 -5.19 -12.38
N TYR A 6 -11.10 -6.11 -12.93
CA TYR A 6 -9.65 -6.00 -12.99
C TYR A 6 -9.19 -5.66 -14.40
N THR A 7 -9.54 -4.46 -14.86
CA THR A 7 -8.80 -3.86 -15.96
C THR A 7 -7.50 -3.31 -15.39
N ALA A 8 -6.38 -3.93 -15.75
CA ALA A 8 -5.07 -3.40 -15.40
C ALA A 8 -5.03 -1.93 -15.79
N MET A 9 -4.77 -1.05 -14.83
CA MET A 9 -4.65 0.38 -15.07
C MET A 9 -3.43 0.61 -15.97
N THR A 10 -3.65 0.61 -17.27
CA THR A 10 -2.61 0.93 -18.25
C THR A 10 -2.28 2.43 -18.19
N ARG A 11 -1.08 2.82 -18.62
CA ARG A 11 -0.67 4.24 -18.75
C ARG A 11 -1.75 5.11 -19.43
N ARG A 12 -2.47 4.56 -20.40
CA ARG A 12 -3.57 5.24 -21.10
C ARG A 12 -4.77 5.51 -20.20
N HIS A 13 -5.16 4.56 -19.34
CA HIS A 13 -6.27 4.75 -18.39
C HIS A 13 -5.95 5.78 -17.31
N PHE A 14 -4.70 5.79 -16.81
CA PHE A 14 -4.27 6.81 -15.85
C PHE A 14 -4.26 8.21 -16.48
N LEU A 15 -3.79 8.36 -17.72
CA LEU A 15 -3.76 9.63 -18.43
C LEU A 15 -5.16 10.09 -18.87
N SER A 16 -6.05 9.17 -19.28
CA SER A 16 -7.42 9.51 -19.69
C SER A 16 -8.31 9.91 -18.50
N THR A 17 -8.16 9.26 -17.34
CA THR A 17 -8.86 9.68 -16.12
C THR A 17 -8.33 11.01 -15.57
N SER A 18 -7.04 11.28 -15.73
CA SER A 18 -6.44 12.56 -15.34
C SER A 18 -6.90 13.70 -16.28
N ALA A 19 -7.08 13.43 -17.57
CA ALA A 19 -7.60 14.42 -18.52
C ALA A 19 -9.10 14.72 -18.32
N ALA A 20 -9.91 13.70 -17.98
CA ALA A 20 -11.31 13.88 -17.62
C ALA A 20 -11.49 14.68 -16.32
N ALA A 21 -10.62 14.47 -15.33
CA ALA A 21 -10.59 15.25 -14.10
C ALA A 21 -10.16 16.71 -14.34
N ALA A 22 -9.27 16.97 -15.30
CA ALA A 22 -8.87 18.31 -15.68
C ALA A 22 -9.97 19.10 -16.41
N LEU A 23 -10.79 18.43 -17.22
CA LEU A 23 -11.93 19.05 -17.90
C LEU A 23 -13.12 19.34 -16.97
N ALA A 24 -13.31 18.51 -15.94
CA ALA A 24 -14.31 18.77 -14.90
C ALA A 24 -13.90 19.92 -13.96
N ALA A 25 -12.61 20.22 -13.81
CA ALA A 25 -12.13 21.33 -13.01
C ALA A 25 -12.38 22.72 -13.62
N SER A 26 -12.63 22.79 -14.93
CA SER A 26 -12.94 24.06 -15.63
C SER A 26 -14.37 24.57 -15.44
N ALA A 27 -15.26 23.79 -14.79
CA ALA A 27 -16.64 24.17 -14.49
C ALA A 27 -16.88 24.62 -13.06
N VAL A 28 -15.84 24.77 -12.25
CA VAL A 28 -15.96 25.27 -10.87
C VAL A 28 -16.10 26.79 -10.93
N PRO A 29 -17.19 27.40 -10.40
CA PRO A 29 -17.33 28.84 -10.39
C PRO A 29 -16.17 29.48 -9.61
N SER A 30 -15.49 30.44 -10.26
CA SER A 30 -14.40 31.22 -9.69
C SER A 30 -14.92 32.01 -8.49
N GLY A 31 -14.76 31.52 -7.27
CA GLY A 31 -15.20 32.25 -6.07
C GLY A 31 -15.16 31.46 -4.77
N ALA A 32 -15.17 30.14 -4.81
CA ALA A 32 -14.92 29.37 -3.61
C ALA A 32 -13.39 29.17 -3.45
N PRO A 33 -12.78 29.57 -2.32
CA PRO A 33 -11.42 29.13 -2.06
C PRO A 33 -11.45 27.60 -2.11
N ALA A 34 -10.60 27.00 -2.92
CA ALA A 34 -10.39 25.58 -2.89
C ALA A 34 -9.92 25.23 -1.47
N GLN A 35 -10.86 24.91 -0.60
CA GLN A 35 -10.57 24.28 0.68
C GLN A 35 -10.13 22.85 0.35
N GLY A 36 -8.95 22.75 -0.26
CA GLY A 36 -8.26 21.48 -0.34
C GLY A 36 -8.12 20.98 1.07
N ALA A 37 -8.72 19.82 1.36
CA ALA A 37 -8.55 19.17 2.64
C ALA A 37 -7.05 19.16 2.96
N ARG A 38 -6.66 19.96 3.94
CA ARG A 38 -5.25 20.18 4.27
C ARG A 38 -4.86 19.07 5.23
N PHE A 39 -4.52 17.92 4.67
CA PHE A 39 -3.97 16.82 5.45
C PHE A 39 -2.60 17.22 5.99
N ARG A 40 -2.46 17.24 7.31
CA ARG A 40 -1.19 17.49 7.97
C ARG A 40 -0.52 16.16 8.28
N ARG A 41 0.64 15.92 7.69
CA ARG A 41 1.52 14.83 8.11
C ARG A 41 2.35 15.31 9.30
N TRP A 42 2.27 14.58 10.39
CA TRP A 42 3.00 14.86 11.62
C TRP A 42 4.34 14.12 11.62
N GLU A 43 5.36 14.76 12.16
CA GLU A 43 6.56 14.03 12.56
C GLU A 43 6.18 13.13 13.75
N ILE A 44 6.55 11.85 13.69
CA ILE A 44 6.03 10.85 14.63
C ILE A 44 6.49 11.05 16.08
N SER A 45 7.63 11.72 16.27
CA SER A 45 8.18 12.06 17.61
C SER A 45 7.77 13.46 18.07
N ASP A 46 6.97 14.18 17.29
CA ASP A 46 6.49 15.51 17.66
C ASP A 46 5.53 15.39 18.86
N PRO A 47 5.85 16.00 20.04
CA PRO A 47 4.98 15.96 21.20
C PRO A 47 3.61 16.63 20.96
N GLY A 48 3.48 17.44 19.94
CA GLY A 48 2.23 18.04 19.51
C GLY A 48 1.39 17.16 18.58
N MET A 49 1.88 15.98 18.18
CA MET A 49 1.11 15.06 17.35
C MET A 49 -0.12 14.55 18.11
N PRO A 50 -1.35 14.72 17.59
CA PRO A 50 -2.54 14.21 18.26
C PRO A 50 -2.51 12.67 18.35
N PRO A 51 -2.83 12.06 19.51
CA PRO A 51 -2.89 10.60 19.66
C PRO A 51 -3.77 9.91 18.61
N ARG A 52 -4.85 10.56 18.18
CA ARG A 52 -5.75 10.05 17.14
C ARG A 52 -5.04 9.64 15.85
N VAL A 53 -3.87 10.23 15.54
CA VAL A 53 -3.14 9.89 14.31
C VAL A 53 -2.66 8.45 14.35
N LEU A 54 -2.05 8.01 15.45
CA LEU A 54 -1.63 6.62 15.62
C LEU A 54 -2.81 5.69 15.85
N ASP A 55 -3.84 6.13 16.57
CA ASP A 55 -5.05 5.32 16.81
C ASP A 55 -5.77 5.03 15.49
N SER A 56 -5.94 6.03 14.63
CA SER A 56 -6.52 5.88 13.30
C SER A 56 -5.67 4.96 12.42
N TYR A 57 -4.34 5.09 12.49
CA TYR A 57 -3.42 4.23 11.74
C TYR A 57 -3.58 2.76 12.16
N LYS A 58 -3.49 2.47 13.45
CA LYS A 58 -3.66 1.13 14.00
C LYS A 58 -5.04 0.54 13.66
N LYS A 59 -6.10 1.32 13.84
CA LYS A 59 -7.46 0.89 13.49
C LYS A 59 -7.58 0.56 12.00
N GLY A 60 -7.07 1.42 11.13
CA GLY A 60 -7.08 1.18 9.70
C GLY A 60 -6.34 -0.09 9.31
N ILE A 61 -5.14 -0.34 9.86
CA ILE A 61 -4.39 -1.58 9.61
C ILE A 61 -5.16 -2.81 10.07
N ARG A 62 -5.77 -2.79 11.27
CA ARG A 62 -6.58 -3.91 11.77
C ARG A 62 -7.71 -4.24 10.79
N GLU A 63 -8.44 -3.24 10.33
CA GLU A 63 -9.51 -3.44 9.35
C GLU A 63 -8.96 -3.99 8.01
N MET A 64 -7.82 -3.52 7.56
CA MET A 64 -7.16 -4.06 6.37
C MET A 64 -6.75 -5.54 6.55
N LEU A 65 -6.26 -5.92 7.72
CA LEU A 65 -5.90 -7.31 8.04
C LEU A 65 -7.12 -8.23 8.09
N ASN A 66 -8.27 -7.72 8.55
CA ASN A 66 -9.54 -8.45 8.64
C ASN A 66 -10.23 -8.65 7.28
N ARG A 67 -9.79 -7.97 6.22
CA ARG A 67 -10.38 -8.12 4.89
C ARG A 67 -10.03 -9.49 4.27
N PRO A 68 -10.94 -10.08 3.51
CA PRO A 68 -10.63 -11.32 2.80
C PRO A 68 -9.46 -11.11 1.81
N ALA A 69 -8.73 -12.17 1.53
CA ALA A 69 -7.57 -12.16 0.61
C ALA A 69 -7.93 -11.70 -0.82
N THR A 70 -9.20 -11.71 -1.20
CA THR A 70 -9.73 -11.22 -2.48
C THR A 70 -9.98 -9.71 -2.50
N ASP A 71 -10.13 -9.06 -1.33
CA ASP A 71 -10.32 -7.61 -1.25
C ASP A 71 -9.00 -6.88 -1.55
N PRO A 72 -8.94 -5.96 -2.54
CA PRO A 72 -7.72 -5.21 -2.84
C PRO A 72 -7.25 -4.33 -1.67
N ARG A 73 -8.12 -4.01 -0.72
CA ARG A 73 -7.79 -3.24 0.48
C ARG A 73 -7.26 -4.11 1.62
N ASN A 74 -7.16 -5.43 1.46
CA ASN A 74 -6.47 -6.28 2.41
C ASN A 74 -5.01 -5.83 2.55
N TRP A 75 -4.47 -5.87 3.76
CA TRP A 75 -3.11 -5.44 4.06
C TRP A 75 -2.05 -6.09 3.16
N TYR A 76 -2.09 -7.41 3.03
CA TYR A 76 -1.13 -8.14 2.20
C TYR A 76 -1.34 -7.91 0.71
N ARG A 77 -2.59 -7.78 0.27
CA ARG A 77 -2.90 -7.42 -1.13
C ARG A 77 -2.32 -6.07 -1.51
N ASN A 78 -2.37 -5.13 -0.58
CA ASN A 78 -1.76 -3.83 -0.76
C ASN A 78 -0.23 -3.92 -0.83
N ALA A 79 0.40 -4.74 0.02
CA ALA A 79 1.83 -5.00 -0.05
C ALA A 79 2.26 -5.63 -1.39
N PHE A 80 1.44 -6.51 -1.96
CA PHE A 80 1.72 -7.12 -3.28
C PHE A 80 1.79 -6.08 -4.40
N ILE A 81 1.02 -5.00 -4.35
CA ILE A 81 1.14 -3.90 -5.32
C ILE A 81 2.55 -3.34 -5.30
N HIS A 82 3.13 -3.14 -4.12
CA HIS A 82 4.51 -2.67 -4.00
C HIS A 82 5.52 -3.70 -4.52
N VAL A 83 5.35 -4.97 -4.19
CA VAL A 83 6.25 -6.04 -4.64
C VAL A 83 6.26 -6.19 -6.17
N PHE A 84 5.08 -6.13 -6.80
CA PHE A 84 4.96 -6.46 -8.22
C PHE A 84 5.06 -5.26 -9.16
N ASP A 85 4.69 -4.06 -8.71
CA ASP A 85 4.52 -2.90 -9.61
C ASP A 85 5.40 -1.71 -9.25
N CYS A 86 6.10 -1.72 -8.12
CA CYS A 86 6.90 -0.58 -7.70
C CYS A 86 8.09 -0.32 -8.65
N PRO A 87 8.15 0.88 -9.26
CA PRO A 87 9.21 1.22 -10.21
C PRO A 87 10.46 1.73 -9.48
N HIS A 88 11.33 0.83 -9.02
CA HIS A 88 12.61 1.22 -8.46
C HIS A 88 13.60 1.69 -9.55
N GLN A 89 14.52 2.59 -9.18
CA GLN A 89 15.63 3.08 -10.02
C GLN A 89 15.20 3.76 -11.34
N ASN A 90 14.03 4.39 -11.35
CA ASN A 90 13.57 5.17 -12.47
C ASN A 90 12.86 6.46 -12.05
N TRP A 91 12.62 7.36 -13.00
CA TRP A 91 12.04 8.67 -12.74
C TRP A 91 10.59 8.64 -12.21
N TRP A 92 9.86 7.54 -12.41
CA TRP A 92 8.51 7.34 -11.89
C TRP A 92 8.47 7.01 -10.41
N PHE A 93 9.59 6.70 -9.78
CA PHE A 93 9.66 6.27 -8.37
C PHE A 93 8.85 7.17 -7.43
N LEU A 94 9.13 8.48 -7.44
CA LEU A 94 8.46 9.41 -6.53
C LEU A 94 6.97 9.60 -6.84
N ALA A 95 6.61 9.68 -8.12
CA ALA A 95 5.21 9.85 -8.53
C ALA A 95 4.37 8.62 -8.16
N TRP A 96 4.91 7.42 -8.38
CA TRP A 96 4.26 6.17 -8.03
C TRP A 96 4.06 6.05 -6.52
N HIS A 97 5.10 6.29 -5.72
CA HIS A 97 5.00 6.22 -4.26
C HIS A 97 4.03 7.25 -3.69
N ARG A 98 3.96 8.44 -4.26
CA ARG A 98 2.96 9.44 -3.87
C ARG A 98 1.54 8.93 -4.06
N ALA A 99 1.25 8.30 -5.19
CA ALA A 99 -0.07 7.72 -5.47
C ALA A 99 -0.36 6.54 -4.52
N TYR A 100 0.62 5.66 -4.32
CA TYR A 100 0.51 4.50 -3.43
C TYR A 100 0.24 4.91 -1.96
N ILE A 101 0.98 5.89 -1.45
CA ILE A 101 0.78 6.44 -0.09
C ILE A 101 -0.59 7.13 0.00
N GLY A 102 -0.98 7.90 -1.01
CA GLY A 102 -2.28 8.58 -1.04
C GLY A 102 -3.46 7.61 -1.01
N TRP A 103 -3.34 6.49 -1.72
CA TRP A 103 -4.35 5.42 -1.69
C TRP A 103 -4.41 4.74 -0.31
N LEU A 104 -3.27 4.50 0.33
CA LEU A 104 -3.24 3.99 1.70
C LEU A 104 -3.93 4.94 2.68
N GLU A 105 -3.58 6.22 2.63
CA GLU A 105 -4.17 7.23 3.50
C GLU A 105 -5.70 7.29 3.31
N ALA A 106 -6.19 7.19 2.07
CA ALA A 106 -7.61 7.14 1.77
C ALA A 106 -8.29 5.90 2.38
N THR A 107 -7.64 4.73 2.25
CA THR A 107 -8.14 3.47 2.83
C THR A 107 -8.19 3.55 4.36
N ILE A 108 -7.15 4.11 4.99
CA ILE A 108 -7.13 4.26 6.45
C ILE A 108 -8.19 5.26 6.91
N ARG A 109 -8.40 6.38 6.20
CA ARG A 109 -9.50 7.32 6.52
C ARG A 109 -10.86 6.63 6.53
N GLU A 110 -11.13 5.84 5.50
CA GLU A 110 -12.37 5.08 5.39
C GLU A 110 -12.54 4.12 6.58
N PHE A 111 -11.52 3.32 6.86
CA PHE A 111 -11.60 2.26 7.86
C PHE A 111 -11.50 2.76 9.31
N SER A 112 -10.74 3.81 9.55
CA SER A 112 -10.67 4.41 10.87
C SER A 112 -11.87 5.31 11.21
N GLY A 113 -12.52 5.88 10.19
CA GLY A 113 -13.52 6.93 10.33
C GLY A 113 -12.91 8.30 10.65
N ASP A 114 -11.60 8.47 10.48
CA ASP A 114 -10.91 9.76 10.65
C ASP A 114 -10.66 10.42 9.30
N PRO A 115 -11.49 11.38 8.88
CA PRO A 115 -11.39 12.01 7.57
C PRO A 115 -10.14 12.89 7.42
N GLU A 116 -9.50 13.27 8.52
CA GLU A 116 -8.28 14.10 8.51
C GLU A 116 -6.98 13.28 8.60
N PHE A 117 -7.09 11.96 8.66
CA PHE A 117 -5.90 11.11 8.78
C PHE A 117 -4.95 11.34 7.60
N ALA A 118 -3.67 11.52 7.94
CA ALA A 118 -2.53 11.41 7.05
C ALA A 118 -1.43 10.63 7.74
N LEU A 119 -0.65 9.85 6.98
CA LEU A 119 0.45 9.07 7.54
C LEU A 119 1.44 9.98 8.27
N PRO A 120 1.84 9.66 9.50
CA PRO A 120 2.95 10.32 10.14
C PRO A 120 4.24 10.01 9.37
N TYR A 121 5.24 10.89 9.51
CA TYR A 121 6.56 10.66 8.93
C TYR A 121 7.63 10.60 10.00
N TRP A 122 8.70 9.92 9.70
CA TRP A 122 9.88 9.86 10.53
C TRP A 122 10.99 10.72 9.91
N ASP A 123 11.45 11.72 10.68
CA ASP A 123 12.60 12.53 10.31
C ASP A 123 13.90 11.85 10.78
N TRP A 124 14.41 10.94 9.97
CA TRP A 124 15.63 10.20 10.25
C TRP A 124 16.88 11.10 10.35
N THR A 125 16.83 12.34 9.85
CA THR A 125 17.93 13.30 9.98
C THR A 125 18.06 13.83 11.40
N LYS A 126 16.95 13.89 12.14
CA LYS A 126 16.92 14.29 13.56
C LYS A 126 17.02 13.10 14.50
N THR A 127 16.34 12.03 14.15
CA THR A 127 16.24 10.84 15.00
C THR A 127 16.68 9.62 14.19
N PRO A 128 17.95 9.17 14.29
CA PRO A 128 18.48 8.10 13.43
C PRO A 128 17.91 6.70 13.74
N ARG A 129 17.17 6.54 14.83
CA ARG A 129 16.48 5.30 15.19
C ARG A 129 15.00 5.42 14.87
N VAL A 130 14.42 4.35 14.31
CA VAL A 130 12.98 4.28 14.12
C VAL A 130 12.28 4.48 15.46
N PRO A 131 11.33 5.43 15.57
CA PRO A 131 10.62 5.70 16.81
C PRO A 131 9.87 4.48 17.34
N ALA A 132 9.88 4.27 18.66
CA ALA A 132 9.23 3.12 19.30
C ALA A 132 7.74 3.04 19.00
N ALA A 133 7.08 4.16 18.76
CA ALA A 133 5.67 4.22 18.36
C ALA A 133 5.37 3.47 17.05
N MET A 134 6.37 3.25 16.18
CA MET A 134 6.24 2.44 14.96
C MET A 134 6.26 0.94 15.21
N PHE A 135 6.47 0.51 16.47
CA PHE A 135 6.44 -0.89 16.89
C PHE A 135 5.36 -1.12 17.96
N ASP A 136 4.39 -0.24 18.05
CA ASP A 136 3.31 -0.37 19.00
C ASP A 136 2.11 -1.06 18.34
N ASP A 137 1.61 -2.12 19.01
CA ASP A 137 0.43 -2.86 18.58
C ASP A 137 0.58 -3.44 17.15
N VAL A 138 -0.40 -3.26 16.27
CA VAL A 138 -0.37 -3.75 14.86
C VAL A 138 0.64 -3.04 13.97
N LEU A 139 1.33 -2.02 14.48
CA LEU A 139 2.48 -1.43 13.79
C LEU A 139 3.72 -2.30 13.95
N ASP A 140 3.78 -3.13 15.00
CA ASP A 140 4.83 -4.16 15.14
C ASP A 140 4.56 -5.32 14.17
N PRO A 141 5.45 -5.60 13.22
CA PRO A 141 5.28 -6.71 12.28
C PRO A 141 5.26 -8.10 12.94
N ASN A 142 5.57 -8.20 14.22
CA ASN A 142 5.48 -9.43 15.01
C ASN A 142 4.15 -9.55 15.78
N ASN A 143 3.24 -8.60 15.64
CA ASN A 143 1.95 -8.64 16.31
C ASN A 143 1.13 -9.87 15.91
N ALA A 144 0.42 -10.46 16.86
CA ALA A 144 -0.40 -11.67 16.66
C ALA A 144 -1.58 -11.48 15.68
N ALA A 145 -1.92 -10.24 15.31
CA ALA A 145 -2.92 -9.97 14.29
C ALA A 145 -2.46 -10.38 12.87
N PHE A 146 -1.16 -10.53 12.66
CA PHE A 146 -0.62 -11.00 11.39
C PHE A 146 -0.67 -12.51 11.24
N ILE A 147 -0.66 -12.99 10.00
CA ILE A 147 -0.67 -14.42 9.71
C ILE A 147 0.66 -15.04 10.15
N PRO A 148 0.65 -15.98 11.12
CA PRO A 148 1.88 -16.40 11.79
C PRO A 148 2.76 -17.30 10.93
N THR A 149 2.16 -18.20 10.11
CA THR A 149 2.91 -19.20 9.36
C THR A 149 2.87 -18.99 7.85
N PHE A 150 3.93 -19.43 7.18
CA PHE A 150 3.96 -19.43 5.72
C PHE A 150 2.84 -20.29 5.11
N GLN A 151 2.55 -21.44 5.69
CA GLN A 151 1.52 -22.35 5.21
C GLN A 151 0.13 -21.69 5.21
N GLN A 152 -0.22 -21.01 6.31
CA GLN A 152 -1.49 -20.27 6.39
C GLN A 152 -1.52 -19.10 5.40
N PHE A 153 -0.41 -18.40 5.24
CA PHE A 153 -0.27 -17.30 4.30
C PHE A 153 -0.44 -17.77 2.86
N ASN A 154 0.28 -18.83 2.47
CA ASN A 154 0.17 -19.44 1.14
C ASN A 154 -1.25 -19.93 0.87
N ALA A 155 -1.87 -20.66 1.81
CA ALA A 155 -3.23 -21.17 1.65
C ALA A 155 -4.27 -20.07 1.41
N GLN A 156 -4.09 -18.88 2.00
CA GLN A 156 -5.01 -17.76 1.80
C GLN A 156 -4.77 -16.99 0.50
N PHE A 157 -3.51 -16.86 0.08
CA PHE A 157 -3.13 -15.94 -0.98
C PHE A 157 -2.70 -16.61 -2.29
N ASP A 158 -2.58 -17.94 -2.38
CA ASP A 158 -2.14 -18.62 -3.59
C ASP A 158 -3.05 -18.31 -4.79
N ALA A 159 -4.35 -18.49 -4.64
CA ALA A 159 -5.29 -18.19 -5.72
C ALA A 159 -5.28 -16.68 -6.13
N PRO A 160 -5.34 -15.69 -5.20
CA PRO A 160 -5.16 -14.29 -5.53
C PRO A 160 -3.84 -13.96 -6.23
N VAL A 161 -2.72 -14.55 -5.81
CA VAL A 161 -1.41 -14.33 -6.43
C VAL A 161 -1.36 -14.95 -7.83
N THR A 162 -1.86 -16.16 -7.99
CA THR A 162 -1.96 -16.82 -9.30
C THR A 162 -2.78 -15.98 -10.28
N ALA A 163 -3.91 -15.45 -9.83
CA ALA A 163 -4.73 -14.56 -10.66
C ALA A 163 -4.00 -13.27 -11.06
N LEU A 164 -3.20 -12.68 -10.15
CA LEU A 164 -2.36 -11.53 -10.47
C LEU A 164 -1.30 -11.84 -11.53
N PHE A 165 -0.56 -12.95 -11.38
CA PHE A 165 0.43 -13.37 -12.36
C PHE A 165 -0.18 -13.65 -13.74
N ALA A 166 -1.36 -14.23 -13.79
CA ALA A 166 -2.09 -14.45 -15.03
C ALA A 166 -2.49 -13.13 -15.73
N ALA A 167 -2.82 -12.11 -14.95
CA ALA A 167 -3.27 -10.81 -15.44
C ALA A 167 -2.11 -9.90 -15.90
N PHE A 168 -0.86 -10.17 -15.54
CA PHE A 168 0.27 -9.33 -15.91
C PHE A 168 0.51 -9.32 -17.42
N SER A 169 0.76 -8.13 -17.95
CA SER A 169 1.22 -7.94 -19.33
C SER A 169 2.61 -8.54 -19.52
N GLN A 170 3.00 -8.78 -20.76
CA GLN A 170 4.35 -9.27 -21.09
C GLN A 170 5.46 -8.32 -20.60
N ALA A 171 5.22 -7.00 -20.66
CA ALA A 171 6.15 -6.02 -20.13
C ALA A 171 6.34 -6.15 -18.61
N GLN A 172 5.26 -6.32 -17.85
CA GLN A 172 5.31 -6.54 -16.40
C GLN A 172 6.03 -7.86 -16.07
N LYS A 173 5.72 -8.94 -16.78
CA LYS A 173 6.41 -10.23 -16.64
C LYS A 173 7.91 -10.11 -16.89
N GLY A 174 8.33 -9.33 -17.90
CA GLY A 174 9.73 -9.04 -18.17
C GLY A 174 10.42 -8.33 -17.01
N VAL A 175 9.77 -7.33 -16.41
CA VAL A 175 10.31 -6.62 -15.24
C VAL A 175 10.40 -7.55 -14.03
N LEU A 176 9.39 -8.38 -13.79
CA LEU A 176 9.41 -9.34 -12.68
C LEU A 176 10.50 -10.40 -12.87
N ALA A 177 10.71 -10.89 -14.09
CA ALA A 177 11.79 -11.83 -14.39
C ALA A 177 13.17 -11.27 -14.06
N GLN A 178 13.42 -9.99 -14.33
CA GLN A 178 14.67 -9.31 -13.94
C GLN A 178 14.88 -9.25 -12.42
N ARG A 179 13.80 -9.39 -11.65
CA ARG A 179 13.82 -9.44 -10.18
C ARG A 179 13.82 -10.87 -9.63
N GLY A 180 13.94 -11.89 -10.50
CA GLY A 180 13.88 -13.29 -10.10
C GLY A 180 12.46 -13.78 -9.77
N LEU A 181 11.42 -13.10 -10.24
CA LEU A 181 10.01 -13.42 -10.00
C LEU A 181 9.32 -13.78 -11.32
N SER A 182 9.84 -14.79 -12.01
CA SER A 182 9.31 -15.22 -13.31
C SER A 182 7.99 -15.99 -13.22
N SER A 183 7.70 -16.58 -12.06
CA SER A 183 6.54 -17.41 -11.81
C SER A 183 5.97 -17.24 -10.40
N THR A 184 4.79 -17.75 -10.16
CA THR A 184 4.22 -17.87 -8.81
C THR A 184 5.09 -18.72 -7.91
N ALA A 185 5.74 -19.74 -8.44
CA ALA A 185 6.65 -20.61 -7.67
C ALA A 185 7.87 -19.82 -7.17
N ASP A 186 8.46 -18.97 -8.00
CA ASP A 186 9.57 -18.07 -7.59
C ASP A 186 9.13 -17.13 -6.49
N PHE A 187 7.95 -16.53 -6.64
CA PHE A 187 7.37 -15.65 -5.61
C PHE A 187 7.20 -16.41 -4.29
N TRP A 188 6.59 -17.58 -4.30
CA TRP A 188 6.37 -18.35 -3.09
C TRP A 188 7.67 -18.85 -2.45
N SER A 189 8.68 -19.18 -3.26
CA SER A 189 10.02 -19.53 -2.76
C SER A 189 10.67 -18.34 -2.03
N ALA A 190 10.59 -17.15 -2.59
CA ALA A 190 11.10 -15.92 -1.95
C ALA A 190 10.36 -15.60 -0.65
N VAL A 191 9.03 -15.73 -0.64
CA VAL A 191 8.20 -15.50 0.56
C VAL A 191 8.50 -16.52 1.65
N ALA A 192 8.71 -17.81 1.29
CA ALA A 192 9.05 -18.86 2.23
C ALA A 192 10.41 -18.65 2.89
N ALA A 193 11.38 -18.11 2.14
CA ALA A 193 12.72 -17.79 2.64
C ALA A 193 12.74 -16.56 3.55
N ALA A 194 11.75 -15.68 3.44
CA ALA A 194 11.69 -14.46 4.23
C ALA A 194 11.18 -14.71 5.66
N PRO A 195 11.70 -14.01 6.69
CA PRO A 195 11.16 -14.08 8.04
C PRO A 195 9.72 -13.56 8.09
N ALA A 196 8.94 -14.01 9.08
CA ALA A 196 7.53 -13.61 9.22
C ALA A 196 7.37 -12.08 9.29
N SER A 197 8.24 -11.40 10.02
CA SER A 197 8.24 -9.94 10.12
C SER A 197 8.37 -9.24 8.77
N ALA A 198 9.14 -9.82 7.83
CA ALA A 198 9.26 -9.27 6.48
C ALA A 198 7.97 -9.43 5.66
N ARG A 199 7.25 -10.55 5.79
CA ARG A 199 5.94 -10.75 5.16
C ARG A 199 4.89 -9.76 5.69
N ASN A 200 4.98 -9.45 6.97
CA ASN A 200 4.04 -8.60 7.69
C ASN A 200 4.35 -7.12 7.49
N SER A 201 5.61 -6.78 7.21
CA SER A 201 6.03 -5.43 6.90
C SER A 201 5.49 -5.01 5.52
N ARG A 202 4.85 -3.86 5.49
CA ARG A 202 4.30 -3.31 4.26
C ARG A 202 5.36 -2.95 3.23
N PHE A 203 6.51 -2.55 3.68
CA PHE A 203 7.59 -2.08 2.81
C PHE A 203 8.55 -3.18 2.41
N GLY A 204 8.24 -4.45 2.72
CA GLY A 204 8.88 -5.66 2.20
C GLY A 204 10.26 -5.53 1.58
N GLU A 205 11.15 -4.69 2.15
CA GLU A 205 12.53 -4.55 1.67
C GLU A 205 13.29 -5.87 1.70
N SER A 206 12.70 -6.86 2.35
CA SER A 206 13.27 -8.17 2.59
C SER A 206 12.84 -9.24 1.59
N ILE A 207 11.96 -8.92 0.63
CA ILE A 207 11.69 -9.78 -0.53
C ILE A 207 12.54 -9.25 -1.69
N ARG A 208 13.84 -9.29 -1.52
CA ARG A 208 14.85 -9.03 -2.55
C ARG A 208 15.53 -10.32 -2.92
#